data_e1724fcbb5ee72128caa610f34097b69
#
_entry.id   e1724fcbb5ee72128caa610f34097b69
#
_cell.length_a   1.000
_cell.length_b   1.000
_cell.length_c   1.000
_cell.angle_alpha   90.00
_cell.angle_beta   90.00
_cell.angle_gamma   90.00
#
_symmetry.space_group_name_H-M   'P 1'
#
loop_
_entity.id
_entity.type
_entity.pdbx_description
1 polymer ?
#
loop_
_entity_poly.entity_id
_entity_poly.type
_entity_poly.pdbx_seq_one_letter_code
_entity_poly.pdbx_strand_id
1 'polypeptide(L)'
;MKKITVIFLLLAFLMQTATAQFDTEINQKIRNEAKNNSQIMKTLHVLTDIYGPRLTGSPNLKAAGEWATQQMKTWGFDNAMLEPWDFGHPGWINERASGFITSPVQDSLVFEVLAWTPGTKKAVRGQAFQIILPDRPTQNDLTAYFDSIKMQVKSKMILMGKPAVIPVNINPSSKRLSDDVIRERLNPNATPQTFPTPQPTPTPKAGQLTFQQIGEQLNKFLVDNKAAVRINDAGREHGQIRAFSNNTYDVSKVIPTVVMRNEDFGRIARIMADGKPVSLEFDIRNRTIPEGTTSYNTIGEITGTDKADEVIMLGGHLDSWHAATGATDNAVGCAIMMEAVRILKALNVKPRRTIRVALWSGEEQGVQLKV
;
A
#
# COMPACT_ATOMS: atom_id res chain seq x y z
N MET A 1 -23.31 -20.82 64.26
CA MET A 1 -22.25 -21.37 63.42
C MET A 1 -22.74 -22.21 62.23
N LYS A 2 -23.72 -23.09 62.34
CA LYS A 2 -24.20 -23.93 61.21
C LYS A 2 -24.82 -23.13 60.00
N LYS A 3 -25.41 -21.96 60.22
CA LYS A 3 -25.99 -21.13 59.11
C LYS A 3 -24.94 -20.39 58.29
N ILE A 4 -23.79 -20.03 58.87
CA ILE A 4 -22.70 -19.33 58.17
C ILE A 4 -21.93 -20.31 57.26
N THR A 5 -21.76 -21.57 57.70
CA THR A 5 -21.07 -22.60 56.91
C THR A 5 -21.84 -22.98 55.65
N VAL A 6 -23.18 -22.98 55.69
CA VAL A 6 -24.02 -23.27 54.51
C VAL A 6 -24.00 -22.13 53.48
N ILE A 7 -23.87 -20.87 53.92
CA ILE A 7 -23.75 -19.71 53.01
C ILE A 7 -22.39 -19.71 52.32
N PHE A 8 -21.31 -20.09 53.02
CA PHE A 8 -19.98 -20.22 52.40
C PHE A 8 -19.90 -21.37 51.39
N LEU A 9 -20.56 -22.50 51.64
CA LEU A 9 -20.64 -23.59 50.69
C LEU A 9 -21.49 -23.26 49.47
N LEU A 10 -22.55 -22.48 49.61
CA LEU A 10 -23.36 -21.99 48.48
C LEU A 10 -22.63 -20.93 47.64
N LEU A 11 -21.85 -20.04 48.25
CA LEU A 11 -20.99 -19.09 47.54
C LEU A 11 -19.79 -19.78 46.84
N ALA A 12 -19.20 -20.84 47.39
CA ALA A 12 -18.17 -21.62 46.75
C ALA A 12 -18.71 -22.44 45.55
N PHE A 13 -19.97 -22.83 45.55
CA PHE A 13 -20.60 -23.51 44.43
C PHE A 13 -20.99 -22.53 43.29
N LEU A 14 -21.15 -21.23 43.58
CA LEU A 14 -21.40 -20.19 42.58
C LEU A 14 -20.13 -19.66 41.92
N MET A 15 -18.99 -19.96 42.46
CA MET A 15 -17.68 -19.76 41.77
C MET A 15 -17.31 -20.97 40.89
N GLN A 16 -18.24 -21.47 40.09
CA GLN A 16 -17.87 -22.20 38.91
C GLN A 16 -17.17 -21.20 37.96
N THR A 17 -15.88 -21.17 38.01
CA THR A 17 -15.08 -20.53 36.99
C THR A 17 -15.62 -20.99 35.65
N ALA A 18 -16.15 -20.05 34.87
CA ALA A 18 -16.49 -20.29 33.47
C ALA A 18 -15.15 -20.57 32.78
N THR A 19 -14.64 -21.79 32.91
CA THR A 19 -13.56 -22.27 32.04
C THR A 19 -14.15 -22.24 30.65
N ALA A 20 -13.58 -21.43 29.78
CA ALA A 20 -13.93 -21.43 28.38
C ALA A 20 -13.80 -22.89 27.90
N GLN A 21 -14.94 -23.53 27.66
CA GLN A 21 -14.99 -24.91 27.22
C GLN A 21 -14.46 -24.94 25.80
N PHE A 22 -13.17 -25.30 25.64
CA PHE A 22 -12.60 -25.52 24.32
C PHE A 22 -13.25 -26.77 23.73
N ASP A 23 -14.01 -26.56 22.65
CA ASP A 23 -14.51 -27.67 21.84
C ASP A 23 -13.34 -28.24 21.01
N THR A 24 -12.70 -29.28 21.57
CA THR A 24 -11.53 -29.93 20.98
C THR A 24 -11.88 -30.63 19.67
N GLU A 25 -13.12 -31.11 19.52
CA GLU A 25 -13.57 -31.81 18.32
C GLU A 25 -13.72 -30.82 17.15
N ILE A 26 -14.41 -29.70 17.34
CA ILE A 26 -14.53 -28.70 16.29
C ILE A 26 -13.18 -28.09 15.93
N ASN A 27 -12.30 -27.86 16.91
CA ASN A 27 -10.96 -27.36 16.64
C ASN A 27 -10.14 -28.32 15.78
N GLN A 28 -10.28 -29.63 16.00
CA GLN A 28 -9.61 -30.65 15.16
C GLN A 28 -10.20 -30.67 13.75
N LYS A 29 -11.53 -30.56 13.59
CA LYS A 29 -12.19 -30.47 12.27
C LYS A 29 -11.71 -29.23 11.51
N ILE A 30 -11.63 -28.06 12.17
CA ILE A 30 -11.11 -26.82 11.58
C ILE A 30 -9.65 -27.00 11.07
N ARG A 31 -8.77 -27.59 11.88
CA ARG A 31 -7.38 -27.87 11.48
C ARG A 31 -7.29 -28.82 10.30
N ASN A 32 -8.11 -29.86 10.29
CA ASN A 32 -8.15 -30.83 9.18
C ASN A 32 -8.66 -30.18 7.89
N GLU A 33 -9.70 -29.37 7.97
CA GLU A 33 -10.24 -28.64 6.82
C GLU A 33 -9.21 -27.64 6.27
N ALA A 34 -8.58 -26.87 7.15
CA ALA A 34 -7.52 -25.94 6.76
C ALA A 34 -6.32 -26.64 6.10
N LYS A 35 -5.95 -27.82 6.59
CA LYS A 35 -4.82 -28.60 6.06
C LYS A 35 -5.12 -29.24 4.69
N ASN A 36 -6.32 -29.79 4.55
CA ASN A 36 -6.64 -30.67 3.40
C ASN A 36 -7.34 -29.95 2.26
N ASN A 37 -8.09 -28.86 2.55
CA ASN A 37 -8.99 -28.21 1.60
C ASN A 37 -8.77 -26.69 1.52
N SER A 38 -7.63 -26.17 1.97
CA SER A 38 -7.33 -24.74 1.96
C SER A 38 -7.50 -24.09 0.60
N GLN A 39 -8.16 -22.95 0.54
CA GLN A 39 -8.34 -22.14 -0.66
C GLN A 39 -7.47 -20.86 -0.64
N ILE A 40 -6.62 -20.68 0.40
CA ILE A 40 -5.83 -19.44 0.57
C ILE A 40 -5.01 -19.14 -0.70
N MET A 41 -4.23 -20.10 -1.19
CA MET A 41 -3.36 -19.89 -2.36
C MET A 41 -4.15 -19.60 -3.63
N LYS A 42 -5.31 -20.25 -3.81
CA LYS A 42 -6.19 -19.98 -4.94
C LYS A 42 -6.79 -18.56 -4.86
N THR A 43 -7.26 -18.17 -3.69
CA THR A 43 -7.79 -16.83 -3.43
C THR A 43 -6.70 -15.77 -3.65
N LEU A 44 -5.50 -16.01 -3.10
CA LEU A 44 -4.36 -15.11 -3.28
C LEU A 44 -4.00 -14.96 -4.76
N HIS A 45 -3.86 -16.07 -5.50
CA HIS A 45 -3.60 -16.06 -6.95
C HIS A 45 -4.62 -15.19 -7.70
N VAL A 46 -5.91 -15.33 -7.41
CA VAL A 46 -6.92 -14.53 -8.10
C VAL A 46 -6.78 -13.05 -7.76
N LEU A 47 -6.60 -12.70 -6.47
CA LEU A 47 -6.46 -11.32 -6.05
C LEU A 47 -5.21 -10.65 -6.61
N THR A 48 -4.09 -11.39 -6.72
CA THR A 48 -2.79 -10.83 -7.12
C THR A 48 -2.51 -10.94 -8.61
N ASP A 49 -2.78 -12.10 -9.22
CA ASP A 49 -2.35 -12.38 -10.58
C ASP A 49 -3.46 -12.09 -11.60
N ILE A 50 -4.73 -12.23 -11.21
CA ILE A 50 -5.86 -11.95 -12.09
C ILE A 50 -6.29 -10.48 -11.99
N TYR A 51 -6.49 -9.97 -10.77
CA TYR A 51 -6.90 -8.57 -10.56
C TYR A 51 -5.71 -7.62 -10.40
N GLY A 52 -4.53 -8.14 -10.00
CA GLY A 52 -3.28 -7.37 -9.91
C GLY A 52 -3.35 -6.22 -8.92
N PRO A 53 -2.73 -5.06 -9.24
CA PRO A 53 -2.78 -3.86 -8.41
C PRO A 53 -4.20 -3.36 -8.19
N ARG A 54 -4.55 -3.08 -6.93
CA ARG A 54 -5.92 -2.74 -6.51
C ARG A 54 -5.96 -1.38 -5.84
N LEU A 55 -5.46 -0.35 -6.55
CA LEU A 55 -5.45 1.01 -6.02
C LEU A 55 -6.87 1.50 -5.69
N THR A 56 -7.04 2.18 -4.56
CA THR A 56 -8.34 2.72 -4.14
C THR A 56 -8.96 3.59 -5.23
N GLY A 57 -10.24 3.38 -5.50
CA GLY A 57 -10.96 4.04 -6.59
C GLY A 57 -10.66 3.49 -7.99
N SER A 58 -9.77 2.49 -8.14
CA SER A 58 -9.50 1.88 -9.44
C SER A 58 -10.54 0.83 -9.82
N PRO A 59 -10.75 0.58 -11.13
CA PRO A 59 -11.60 -0.50 -11.61
C PRO A 59 -11.16 -1.88 -11.10
N ASN A 60 -9.85 -2.10 -10.94
CA ASN A 60 -9.30 -3.37 -10.49
C ASN A 60 -9.72 -3.69 -9.04
N LEU A 61 -9.68 -2.69 -8.15
CA LEU A 61 -10.15 -2.87 -6.77
C LEU A 61 -11.63 -3.25 -6.74
N LYS A 62 -12.48 -2.54 -7.50
CA LYS A 62 -13.91 -2.84 -7.58
C LYS A 62 -14.14 -4.26 -8.09
N ALA A 63 -13.50 -4.65 -9.18
CA ALA A 63 -13.63 -5.99 -9.76
C ALA A 63 -13.15 -7.10 -8.82
N ALA A 64 -12.06 -6.87 -8.07
CA ALA A 64 -11.60 -7.80 -7.04
C ALA A 64 -12.63 -7.96 -5.90
N GLY A 65 -13.25 -6.86 -5.47
CA GLY A 65 -14.33 -6.87 -4.47
C GLY A 65 -15.58 -7.60 -4.96
N GLU A 66 -15.98 -7.37 -6.22
CA GLU A 66 -17.11 -8.08 -6.86
C GLU A 66 -16.85 -9.59 -6.92
N TRP A 67 -15.63 -9.98 -7.32
CA TRP A 67 -15.23 -11.38 -7.32
C TRP A 67 -15.25 -11.97 -5.89
N ALA A 68 -14.69 -11.29 -4.91
CA ALA A 68 -14.66 -11.78 -3.54
C ALA A 68 -16.08 -11.93 -2.95
N THR A 69 -16.98 -11.00 -3.27
CA THR A 69 -18.41 -11.10 -2.95
C THR A 69 -19.04 -12.35 -3.54
N GLN A 70 -18.82 -12.59 -4.83
CA GLN A 70 -19.35 -13.77 -5.52
C GLN A 70 -18.73 -15.07 -4.98
N GLN A 71 -17.44 -15.07 -4.66
CA GLN A 71 -16.77 -16.23 -4.09
C GLN A 71 -17.30 -16.58 -2.70
N MET A 72 -17.56 -15.59 -1.85
CA MET A 72 -18.18 -15.80 -0.53
C MET A 72 -19.60 -16.35 -0.65
N LYS A 73 -20.41 -15.88 -1.61
CA LYS A 73 -21.71 -16.45 -1.92
C LYS A 73 -21.59 -17.93 -2.34
N THR A 74 -20.63 -18.25 -3.20
CA THR A 74 -20.37 -19.64 -3.64
C THR A 74 -19.99 -20.55 -2.48
N TRP A 75 -19.30 -20.04 -1.47
CA TRP A 75 -18.99 -20.77 -0.23
C TRP A 75 -20.16 -20.86 0.75
N GLY A 76 -21.31 -20.29 0.39
CA GLY A 76 -22.55 -20.37 1.18
C GLY A 76 -22.61 -19.38 2.33
N PHE A 77 -21.94 -18.24 2.25
CA PHE A 77 -22.13 -17.15 3.20
C PHE A 77 -23.59 -16.66 3.13
N ASP A 78 -24.15 -16.31 4.27
CA ASP A 78 -25.58 -15.94 4.38
C ASP A 78 -25.83 -14.55 3.77
N ASN A 79 -24.83 -13.68 3.80
CA ASN A 79 -24.82 -12.37 3.17
C ASN A 79 -23.43 -12.08 2.58
N ALA A 80 -23.38 -11.45 1.40
CA ALA A 80 -22.15 -10.90 0.83
C ALA A 80 -22.48 -9.77 -0.15
N MET A 81 -21.83 -8.61 0.03
CA MET A 81 -22.12 -7.39 -0.71
C MET A 81 -20.91 -6.47 -0.80
N LEU A 82 -20.96 -5.51 -1.71
CA LEU A 82 -20.12 -4.33 -1.71
C LEU A 82 -20.82 -3.22 -0.92
N GLU A 83 -20.11 -2.64 0.03
CA GLU A 83 -20.55 -1.50 0.81
C GLU A 83 -19.89 -0.24 0.24
N PRO A 84 -20.64 0.67 -0.42
CA PRO A 84 -20.09 1.88 -0.99
C PRO A 84 -19.73 2.89 0.08
N TRP A 85 -18.64 3.63 -0.14
CA TRP A 85 -18.23 4.77 0.67
C TRP A 85 -17.61 5.86 -0.18
N ASP A 86 -17.64 7.10 0.30
CA ASP A 86 -17.11 8.25 -0.40
C ASP A 86 -15.61 8.39 -0.17
N PHE A 87 -14.82 7.99 -1.16
CA PHE A 87 -13.38 8.23 -1.18
C PHE A 87 -13.05 9.71 -1.40
N GLY A 88 -13.95 10.47 -2.03
CA GLY A 88 -13.83 11.91 -2.25
C GLY A 88 -12.80 12.32 -3.30
N HIS A 89 -12.12 11.36 -3.91
CA HIS A 89 -11.10 11.60 -4.93
C HIS A 89 -11.31 10.70 -6.15
N PRO A 90 -10.97 11.15 -7.35
CA PRO A 90 -11.05 10.29 -8.53
C PRO A 90 -10.09 9.11 -8.41
N GLY A 91 -10.51 7.96 -8.90
CA GLY A 91 -9.61 6.84 -9.11
C GLY A 91 -8.59 7.13 -10.20
N TRP A 92 -7.57 6.30 -10.28
CA TRP A 92 -6.49 6.45 -11.25
C TRP A 92 -5.90 5.08 -11.62
N ILE A 93 -5.43 4.96 -12.88
CA ILE A 93 -4.71 3.80 -13.37
C ILE A 93 -3.57 4.23 -14.30
N ASN A 94 -2.47 3.47 -14.28
CA ASN A 94 -1.48 3.46 -15.34
C ASN A 94 -1.80 2.31 -16.30
N GLU A 95 -2.06 2.66 -17.57
CA GLU A 95 -2.39 1.68 -18.62
C GLU A 95 -1.13 1.20 -19.34
N ARG A 96 -0.11 2.07 -19.42
CA ARG A 96 1.16 1.78 -20.07
C ARG A 96 2.23 2.78 -19.66
N ALA A 97 3.44 2.28 -19.46
CA ALA A 97 4.63 3.13 -19.29
C ALA A 97 5.83 2.50 -19.98
N SER A 98 6.58 3.30 -20.75
CA SER A 98 7.87 2.94 -21.31
C SER A 98 8.81 4.13 -21.33
N GLY A 99 10.09 3.89 -21.18
CA GLY A 99 11.12 4.93 -21.19
C GLY A 99 12.46 4.42 -21.71
N PHE A 100 13.21 5.30 -22.34
CA PHE A 100 14.48 4.98 -22.96
C PHE A 100 15.48 6.11 -22.78
N ILE A 101 16.76 5.76 -22.66
CA ILE A 101 17.85 6.66 -23.04
C ILE A 101 17.96 6.56 -24.58
N THR A 102 17.90 7.70 -25.27
CA THR A 102 18.01 7.75 -26.74
C THR A 102 19.34 8.31 -27.21
N SER A 103 20.09 8.94 -26.30
CA SER A 103 21.45 9.44 -26.55
C SER A 103 22.14 9.61 -25.19
N PRO A 104 23.46 9.36 -25.08
CA PRO A 104 24.43 8.99 -26.13
C PRO A 104 24.36 7.53 -26.57
N VAL A 105 23.67 6.67 -25.84
CA VAL A 105 23.45 5.26 -26.18
C VAL A 105 21.98 4.94 -26.03
N GLN A 106 21.43 4.11 -26.88
CA GLN A 106 20.04 3.68 -26.75
C GLN A 106 19.93 2.51 -25.78
N ASP A 107 19.08 2.67 -24.77
CA ASP A 107 18.82 1.62 -23.78
C ASP A 107 17.45 1.83 -23.11
N SER A 108 16.85 0.75 -22.61
CA SER A 108 15.60 0.81 -21.86
C SER A 108 15.83 1.25 -20.41
N LEU A 109 14.85 1.94 -19.85
CA LEU A 109 14.85 2.39 -18.46
C LEU A 109 13.84 1.59 -17.63
N VAL A 110 14.20 1.30 -16.40
CA VAL A 110 13.33 0.63 -15.44
C VAL A 110 12.81 1.65 -14.42
N PHE A 111 11.49 1.81 -14.37
CA PHE A 111 10.82 2.77 -13.51
C PHE A 111 9.37 2.40 -13.27
N GLU A 112 8.77 2.99 -12.24
CA GLU A 112 7.34 2.98 -11.97
C GLU A 112 6.80 4.40 -11.98
N VAL A 113 5.54 4.56 -12.37
CA VAL A 113 4.86 5.87 -12.41
C VAL A 113 4.27 6.17 -11.03
N LEU A 114 4.30 7.40 -10.56
CA LEU A 114 3.59 7.77 -9.32
C LEU A 114 2.08 7.89 -9.59
N ALA A 115 1.28 7.36 -8.67
CA ALA A 115 -0.17 7.45 -8.73
C ALA A 115 -0.65 8.91 -8.72
N TRP A 116 -1.80 9.14 -9.35
CA TRP A 116 -2.42 10.46 -9.53
C TRP A 116 -1.51 11.49 -10.19
N THR A 117 -0.69 11.04 -11.15
CA THR A 117 0.03 11.93 -12.06
C THR A 117 -0.54 11.83 -13.47
N PRO A 118 -0.46 12.90 -14.29
CA PRO A 118 -0.92 12.86 -15.68
C PRO A 118 -0.02 11.95 -16.53
N GLY A 119 -0.54 11.51 -17.67
CA GLY A 119 0.27 10.87 -18.71
C GLY A 119 0.97 11.89 -19.63
N THR A 120 1.79 11.40 -20.54
CA THR A 120 2.51 12.23 -21.53
C THR A 120 1.72 12.50 -22.82
N LYS A 121 0.41 12.13 -22.90
CA LYS A 121 -0.46 12.18 -24.10
C LYS A 121 0.09 11.40 -25.30
N LYS A 122 1.38 11.48 -25.59
CA LYS A 122 2.13 10.73 -26.60
C LYS A 122 3.56 10.57 -26.09
N ALA A 123 4.38 9.77 -26.80
CA ALA A 123 5.80 9.70 -26.48
C ALA A 123 6.43 11.12 -26.54
N VAL A 124 7.14 11.48 -25.48
CA VAL A 124 7.84 12.77 -25.36
C VAL A 124 9.32 12.53 -25.29
N ARG A 125 10.08 13.36 -25.99
CA ARG A 125 11.55 13.35 -25.99
C ARG A 125 12.07 14.65 -25.44
N GLY A 126 13.14 14.58 -24.66
CA GLY A 126 13.78 15.76 -24.10
C GLY A 126 15.15 15.44 -23.51
N GLN A 127 15.95 16.48 -23.38
CA GLN A 127 17.22 16.34 -22.66
C GLN A 127 16.97 16.25 -21.14
N ALA A 128 17.78 15.46 -20.48
CA ALA A 128 17.84 15.41 -19.03
C ALA A 128 18.38 16.74 -18.47
N PHE A 129 17.77 17.19 -17.38
CA PHE A 129 18.21 18.33 -16.60
C PHE A 129 18.10 17.98 -15.12
N GLN A 130 19.13 18.25 -14.34
CA GLN A 130 19.16 17.89 -12.91
C GLN A 130 18.80 19.09 -12.04
N ILE A 131 17.82 18.93 -11.15
CA ILE A 131 17.46 19.89 -10.12
C ILE A 131 17.96 19.38 -8.78
N ILE A 132 18.84 20.14 -8.13
CA ILE A 132 19.32 19.90 -6.78
C ILE A 132 18.85 21.07 -5.92
N LEU A 133 17.79 20.85 -5.13
CA LEU A 133 17.22 21.88 -4.26
C LEU A 133 18.21 22.29 -3.18
N PRO A 134 18.20 23.57 -2.75
CA PRO A 134 18.94 24.00 -1.57
C PRO A 134 18.53 23.20 -0.33
N ASP A 135 19.46 22.95 0.57
CA ASP A 135 19.17 22.27 1.83
C ASP A 135 18.38 23.20 2.77
N ARG A 136 17.20 22.75 3.19
CA ARG A 136 16.32 23.47 4.12
C ARG A 136 16.12 24.95 3.77
N PRO A 137 15.67 25.27 2.55
CA PRO A 137 15.59 26.65 2.09
C PRO A 137 14.56 27.46 2.87
N THR A 138 14.82 28.76 2.96
CA THR A 138 13.76 29.76 3.22
C THR A 138 12.95 30.00 1.93
N GLN A 139 11.86 30.76 2.06
CA GLN A 139 11.07 31.14 0.87
C GLN A 139 11.91 31.92 -0.15
N ASN A 140 12.77 32.82 0.29
CA ASN A 140 13.62 33.62 -0.58
C ASN A 140 14.67 32.75 -1.30
N ASP A 141 15.30 31.81 -0.58
CA ASP A 141 16.28 30.89 -1.17
C ASP A 141 15.66 30.05 -2.26
N LEU A 142 14.46 29.48 -2.02
CA LEU A 142 13.78 28.65 -2.98
C LEU A 142 13.31 29.44 -4.22
N THR A 143 12.79 30.65 -4.01
CA THR A 143 12.39 31.55 -5.09
C THR A 143 13.57 31.93 -5.96
N ALA A 144 14.68 32.38 -5.37
CA ALA A 144 15.89 32.75 -6.08
C ALA A 144 16.46 31.58 -6.89
N TYR A 145 16.46 30.37 -6.30
CA TYR A 145 16.89 29.17 -6.99
C TYR A 145 15.99 28.86 -8.21
N PHE A 146 14.69 28.88 -8.07
CA PHE A 146 13.77 28.64 -9.18
C PHE A 146 13.92 29.69 -10.30
N ASP A 147 14.08 30.95 -9.95
CA ASP A 147 14.32 32.02 -10.91
C ASP A 147 15.61 31.78 -11.73
N SER A 148 16.65 31.25 -11.10
CA SER A 148 17.94 30.98 -11.77
C SER A 148 17.86 29.86 -12.80
N ILE A 149 16.91 28.91 -12.67
CA ILE A 149 16.79 27.73 -13.55
C ILE A 149 15.56 27.70 -14.45
N LYS A 150 14.59 28.62 -14.26
CA LYS A 150 13.29 28.58 -14.98
C LYS A 150 13.40 28.49 -16.49
N MET A 151 14.37 29.14 -17.10
CA MET A 151 14.58 29.12 -18.55
C MET A 151 15.13 27.77 -19.04
N GLN A 152 15.65 26.95 -18.16
CA GLN A 152 16.35 25.70 -18.50
C GLN A 152 15.46 24.47 -18.40
N VAL A 153 14.29 24.55 -17.73
CA VAL A 153 13.45 23.38 -17.42
C VAL A 153 12.40 23.04 -18.47
N LYS A 154 12.06 23.99 -19.37
CA LYS A 154 11.03 23.79 -20.39
C LYS A 154 11.32 22.57 -21.26
N SER A 155 10.36 21.65 -21.34
CA SER A 155 10.42 20.40 -22.12
C SER A 155 11.57 19.48 -21.72
N LYS A 156 12.19 19.66 -20.54
CA LYS A 156 13.25 18.81 -20.03
C LYS A 156 12.69 17.63 -19.23
N MET A 157 13.50 16.57 -19.19
CA MET A 157 13.32 15.43 -18.30
C MET A 157 14.09 15.72 -17.00
N ILE A 158 13.37 15.96 -15.94
CA ILE A 158 13.91 16.53 -14.70
C ILE A 158 14.34 15.43 -13.74
N LEU A 159 15.64 15.23 -13.57
CA LEU A 159 16.20 14.39 -12.51
C LEU A 159 16.18 15.15 -11.18
N MET A 160 15.56 14.57 -10.17
CA MET A 160 15.45 15.20 -8.84
C MET A 160 16.54 14.74 -7.90
N GLY A 161 17.35 15.69 -7.42
CA GLY A 161 18.41 15.41 -6.45
C GLY A 161 19.64 14.73 -7.05
N LYS A 162 20.54 14.29 -6.19
CA LYS A 162 21.69 13.46 -6.54
C LYS A 162 21.30 11.98 -6.43
N PRO A 163 21.95 11.07 -7.21
CA PRO A 163 21.77 9.64 -7.00
C PRO A 163 22.08 9.26 -5.54
N ALA A 164 21.24 8.45 -4.95
CA ALA A 164 21.52 7.90 -3.63
C ALA A 164 22.76 6.98 -3.69
N VAL A 165 23.60 7.08 -2.69
CA VAL A 165 24.71 6.14 -2.50
C VAL A 165 24.17 4.90 -1.83
N ILE A 166 24.14 3.79 -2.54
CA ILE A 166 23.66 2.51 -2.03
C ILE A 166 24.85 1.74 -1.47
N PRO A 167 24.87 1.43 -0.16
CA PRO A 167 25.93 0.60 0.41
C PRO A 167 25.96 -0.79 -0.23
N VAL A 168 27.15 -1.33 -0.44
CA VAL A 168 27.29 -2.71 -0.88
C VAL A 168 26.83 -3.64 0.26
N ASN A 169 25.77 -4.41 0.00
CA ASN A 169 25.28 -5.40 0.93
C ASN A 169 25.89 -6.77 0.61
N ILE A 170 26.89 -7.17 1.39
CA ILE A 170 27.54 -8.49 1.28
C ILE A 170 26.88 -9.57 2.14
N ASN A 171 25.91 -9.17 2.97
CA ASN A 171 25.17 -10.12 3.78
C ASN A 171 24.08 -10.80 2.94
N PRO A 172 23.79 -12.07 3.17
CA PRO A 172 22.67 -12.71 2.49
C PRO A 172 21.36 -12.03 2.88
N SER A 173 20.40 -12.03 1.97
CA SER A 173 19.05 -11.52 2.25
C SER A 173 18.48 -12.15 3.51
N SER A 174 17.73 -11.38 4.30
CA SER A 174 17.06 -11.86 5.50
C SER A 174 16.21 -13.10 5.18
N LYS A 175 16.50 -14.19 5.89
CA LYS A 175 15.70 -15.41 5.83
C LYS A 175 14.51 -15.27 6.78
N ARG A 176 13.54 -16.21 6.67
CA ARG A 176 12.51 -16.36 7.69
C ARG A 176 13.15 -16.45 9.07
N LEU A 177 12.59 -15.77 10.04
CA LEU A 177 13.02 -15.89 11.43
C LEU A 177 12.93 -17.35 11.88
N SER A 178 13.92 -17.81 12.68
CA SER A 178 13.84 -19.13 13.27
C SER A 178 12.67 -19.22 14.26
N ASP A 179 12.16 -20.42 14.44
CA ASP A 179 11.03 -20.65 15.36
C ASP A 179 11.38 -20.26 16.80
N ASP A 180 12.65 -20.35 17.20
CA ASP A 180 13.10 -19.91 18.53
C ASP A 180 13.02 -18.40 18.69
N VAL A 181 13.46 -17.64 17.69
CA VAL A 181 13.32 -16.17 17.67
C VAL A 181 11.85 -15.77 17.69
N ILE A 182 10.99 -16.50 16.95
CA ILE A 182 9.53 -16.24 16.95
C ILE A 182 8.95 -16.53 18.34
N ARG A 183 9.29 -17.65 18.97
CA ARG A 183 8.82 -17.97 20.33
C ARG A 183 9.26 -16.93 21.35
N GLU A 184 10.51 -16.47 21.27
CA GLU A 184 11.01 -15.42 22.16
C GLU A 184 10.26 -14.09 21.96
N ARG A 185 9.99 -13.70 20.71
CA ARG A 185 9.19 -12.49 20.41
C ARG A 185 7.74 -12.57 20.90
N LEU A 186 7.16 -13.75 20.88
CA LEU A 186 5.79 -14.01 21.33
C LEU A 186 5.72 -14.36 22.83
N ASN A 187 6.83 -14.41 23.52
CA ASN A 187 6.85 -14.66 24.95
C ASN A 187 6.27 -13.46 25.72
N PRO A 188 5.12 -13.62 26.41
CA PRO A 188 4.49 -12.52 27.14
C PRO A 188 5.34 -11.97 28.28
N ASN A 189 6.36 -12.72 28.72
CA ASN A 189 7.31 -12.32 29.75
C ASN A 189 8.62 -11.76 29.19
N ALA A 190 8.78 -11.68 27.85
CA ALA A 190 9.95 -11.08 27.26
C ALA A 190 9.92 -9.56 27.48
N THR A 191 11.08 -8.97 27.75
CA THR A 191 11.22 -7.52 27.79
C THR A 191 10.79 -6.96 26.43
N PRO A 192 9.85 -5.99 26.37
CA PRO A 192 9.40 -5.41 25.11
C PRO A 192 10.62 -4.93 24.30
N GLN A 193 10.84 -5.51 23.13
CA GLN A 193 11.84 -4.98 22.22
C GLN A 193 11.38 -3.59 21.80
N THR A 194 12.11 -2.57 22.21
CA THR A 194 11.92 -1.22 21.69
C THR A 194 12.29 -1.24 20.21
N PHE A 195 11.29 -1.25 19.35
CA PHE A 195 11.54 -0.91 17.93
C PHE A 195 12.21 0.45 17.88
N PRO A 196 13.24 0.66 17.05
CA PRO A 196 13.78 1.98 16.86
C PRO A 196 12.62 2.91 16.50
N THR A 197 12.28 3.81 17.41
CA THR A 197 11.29 4.84 17.11
C THR A 197 11.81 5.58 15.88
N PRO A 198 11.01 5.78 14.83
CA PRO A 198 11.42 6.62 13.72
C PRO A 198 11.95 7.91 14.29
N GLN A 199 13.18 8.29 13.93
CA GLN A 199 13.71 9.56 14.42
C GLN A 199 12.74 10.66 13.98
N PRO A 200 12.29 11.53 14.89
CA PRO A 200 11.38 12.59 14.53
C PRO A 200 12.04 13.42 13.42
N THR A 201 11.28 13.64 12.36
CA THR A 201 11.73 14.55 11.28
C THR A 201 12.12 15.88 11.92
N PRO A 202 13.35 16.36 11.72
CA PRO A 202 13.79 17.58 12.37
C PRO A 202 12.82 18.74 12.08
N THR A 203 12.29 19.36 13.11
CA THR A 203 11.40 20.52 12.97
C THR A 203 12.15 21.63 12.21
N PRO A 204 11.54 22.24 11.17
CA PRO A 204 12.15 23.36 10.47
C PRO A 204 12.51 24.49 11.46
N LYS A 205 13.68 25.08 11.30
CA LYS A 205 14.05 26.28 12.04
C LYS A 205 13.16 27.45 11.59
N ALA A 206 13.07 28.50 12.40
CA ALA A 206 12.30 29.68 12.04
C ALA A 206 12.70 30.21 10.65
N GLY A 207 11.71 30.42 9.79
CA GLY A 207 11.88 30.88 8.41
C GLY A 207 12.21 29.81 7.37
N GLN A 208 12.49 28.57 7.76
CA GLN A 208 12.69 27.45 6.82
C GLN A 208 11.35 26.86 6.38
N LEU A 209 11.25 26.47 5.11
CA LEU A 209 10.09 25.79 4.56
C LEU A 209 10.02 24.31 5.01
N THR A 210 8.81 23.81 5.18
CA THR A 210 8.55 22.38 5.39
C THR A 210 8.76 21.60 4.09
N PHE A 211 8.99 20.29 4.19
CA PHE A 211 9.09 19.42 3.01
C PHE A 211 7.83 19.47 2.15
N GLN A 212 6.66 19.58 2.76
CA GLN A 212 5.39 19.72 2.05
C GLN A 212 5.38 21.03 1.24
N GLN A 213 5.69 22.17 1.87
CA GLN A 213 5.72 23.46 1.18
C GLN A 213 6.72 23.51 0.02
N ILE A 214 7.90 22.90 0.20
CA ILE A 214 8.89 22.76 -0.87
C ILE A 214 8.33 21.90 -2.01
N GLY A 215 7.71 20.78 -1.69
CA GLY A 215 7.10 19.86 -2.67
C GLY A 215 5.99 20.51 -3.49
N GLU A 216 5.08 21.24 -2.84
CA GLU A 216 3.99 21.97 -3.49
C GLU A 216 4.53 23.06 -4.43
N GLN A 217 5.51 23.85 -3.97
CA GLN A 217 6.12 24.90 -4.79
C GLN A 217 6.93 24.32 -5.96
N LEU A 218 7.63 23.20 -5.76
CA LEU A 218 8.33 22.50 -6.83
C LEU A 218 7.34 21.98 -7.89
N ASN A 219 6.24 21.35 -7.48
CA ASN A 219 5.23 20.87 -8.41
C ASN A 219 4.67 22.04 -9.24
N LYS A 220 4.30 23.13 -8.57
CA LYS A 220 3.84 24.35 -9.26
C LYS A 220 4.89 24.89 -10.24
N PHE A 221 6.13 25.00 -9.80
CA PHE A 221 7.25 25.46 -10.65
C PHE A 221 7.40 24.61 -11.92
N LEU A 222 7.38 23.27 -11.79
CA LEU A 222 7.51 22.35 -12.92
C LEU A 222 6.32 22.45 -13.89
N VAL A 223 5.11 22.59 -13.38
CA VAL A 223 3.88 22.77 -14.20
C VAL A 223 3.95 24.10 -14.96
N ASP A 224 4.19 25.22 -14.26
CA ASP A 224 4.20 26.56 -14.83
C ASP A 224 5.26 26.70 -15.93
N ASN A 225 6.42 26.08 -15.73
CA ASN A 225 7.54 26.13 -16.68
C ASN A 225 7.54 24.98 -17.69
N LYS A 226 6.45 24.18 -17.75
CA LYS A 226 6.23 23.13 -18.78
C LYS A 226 7.38 22.12 -18.86
N ALA A 227 7.91 21.68 -17.73
CA ALA A 227 8.81 20.53 -17.68
C ALA A 227 8.07 19.28 -18.19
N ALA A 228 8.78 18.35 -18.84
CA ALA A 228 8.12 17.23 -19.52
C ALA A 228 7.81 16.06 -18.60
N VAL A 229 8.82 15.57 -17.86
CA VAL A 229 8.69 14.44 -16.91
C VAL A 229 9.60 14.71 -15.71
N ARG A 230 9.09 14.43 -14.52
CA ARG A 230 9.88 14.40 -13.28
C ARG A 230 10.35 12.97 -13.03
N ILE A 231 11.62 12.81 -12.69
CA ILE A 231 12.29 11.53 -12.45
C ILE A 231 12.89 11.58 -11.06
N ASN A 232 12.36 10.76 -10.15
CA ASN A 232 12.90 10.57 -8.81
C ASN A 232 13.79 9.31 -8.80
N ASP A 233 14.86 9.35 -8.01
CA ASP A 233 15.67 8.15 -7.75
C ASP A 233 14.92 7.22 -6.77
N ALA A 234 14.87 5.93 -7.05
CA ALA A 234 14.32 4.93 -6.12
C ALA A 234 15.16 4.82 -4.83
N GLY A 235 16.46 5.11 -4.90
CA GLY A 235 17.36 5.10 -3.75
C GLY A 235 17.46 3.73 -3.07
N ARG A 236 17.34 2.63 -3.82
CA ARG A 236 17.31 1.27 -3.31
C ARG A 236 18.25 0.34 -4.05
N GLU A 237 18.71 -0.69 -3.34
CA GLU A 237 19.54 -1.76 -3.90
C GLU A 237 18.75 -2.68 -4.83
N HIS A 238 19.45 -3.40 -5.69
CA HIS A 238 18.93 -4.48 -6.54
C HIS A 238 17.78 -4.07 -7.47
N GLY A 239 17.79 -2.83 -7.95
CA GLY A 239 16.75 -2.32 -8.85
C GLY A 239 15.36 -2.21 -8.24
N GLN A 240 15.24 -2.28 -6.91
CA GLN A 240 13.97 -2.15 -6.22
C GLN A 240 13.39 -0.75 -6.36
N ILE A 241 12.09 -0.68 -6.61
CA ILE A 241 11.35 0.58 -6.73
C ILE A 241 10.18 0.58 -5.73
N ARG A 242 9.99 1.69 -5.03
CA ARG A 242 8.76 1.99 -4.30
C ARG A 242 8.13 3.23 -4.90
N ALA A 243 6.96 3.06 -5.47
CA ALA A 243 6.20 4.13 -6.08
C ALA A 243 4.81 4.22 -5.43
N PHE A 244 4.53 5.36 -4.83
CA PHE A 244 3.27 5.70 -4.17
C PHE A 244 2.56 6.85 -4.90
N SER A 245 1.91 7.75 -4.19
CA SER A 245 1.30 8.95 -4.76
C SER A 245 2.28 10.13 -4.74
N ASN A 246 1.91 11.18 -5.48
CA ASN A 246 2.63 12.45 -5.48
C ASN A 246 2.05 13.46 -4.46
N ASN A 247 1.44 12.99 -3.38
CA ASN A 247 0.81 13.78 -2.33
C ASN A 247 -0.33 14.71 -2.82
N THR A 248 -0.90 14.45 -3.99
CA THR A 248 -2.09 15.12 -4.51
C THR A 248 -2.91 14.16 -5.35
N TYR A 249 -4.22 14.31 -5.33
CA TYR A 249 -5.15 13.60 -6.21
C TYR A 249 -5.52 14.44 -7.45
N ASP A 250 -5.09 15.69 -7.49
CA ASP A 250 -5.33 16.59 -8.61
C ASP A 250 -4.18 16.52 -9.62
N VAL A 251 -4.41 15.76 -10.69
CA VAL A 251 -3.43 15.56 -11.77
C VAL A 251 -3.02 16.83 -12.50
N SER A 252 -3.79 17.93 -12.37
CA SER A 252 -3.47 19.21 -13.00
C SER A 252 -2.37 19.98 -12.25
N LYS A 253 -2.12 19.65 -10.99
CA LYS A 253 -1.12 20.30 -10.14
C LYS A 253 0.27 19.73 -10.25
N VAL A 254 0.45 18.70 -11.06
CA VAL A 254 1.71 17.97 -11.20
C VAL A 254 1.99 17.65 -12.67
N ILE A 255 3.22 17.30 -12.98
CA ILE A 255 3.62 16.75 -14.29
C ILE A 255 3.75 15.23 -14.20
N PRO A 256 3.84 14.50 -15.34
CA PRO A 256 4.16 13.07 -15.33
C PRO A 256 5.38 12.81 -14.46
N THR A 257 5.26 11.92 -13.48
CA THR A 257 6.32 11.67 -12.50
C THR A 257 6.59 10.18 -12.38
N VAL A 258 7.86 9.81 -12.41
CA VAL A 258 8.33 8.43 -12.29
C VAL A 258 9.34 8.29 -11.16
N VAL A 259 9.43 7.09 -10.60
CA VAL A 259 10.51 6.65 -9.71
C VAL A 259 11.35 5.66 -10.50
N MET A 260 12.58 6.01 -10.76
CA MET A 260 13.51 5.21 -11.57
C MET A 260 14.45 4.41 -10.67
N ARG A 261 14.78 3.18 -11.03
CA ARG A 261 15.78 2.42 -10.27
C ARG A 261 17.10 3.19 -10.16
N ASN A 262 17.77 3.04 -9.04
CA ASN A 262 19.00 3.81 -8.74
C ASN A 262 20.09 3.61 -9.78
N GLU A 263 20.22 2.43 -10.36
CA GLU A 263 21.24 2.10 -11.35
C GLU A 263 21.10 2.95 -12.63
N ASP A 264 19.87 3.10 -13.14
CA ASP A 264 19.58 3.92 -14.34
C ASP A 264 19.66 5.40 -14.02
N PHE A 265 19.09 5.85 -12.91
CA PHE A 265 19.19 7.23 -12.47
C PHE A 265 20.64 7.67 -12.28
N GLY A 266 21.45 6.84 -11.59
CA GLY A 266 22.87 7.08 -11.37
C GLY A 266 23.67 7.08 -12.67
N ARG A 267 23.34 6.20 -13.62
CA ARG A 267 23.99 6.19 -14.95
C ARG A 267 23.76 7.50 -15.70
N ILE A 268 22.52 7.97 -15.76
CA ILE A 268 22.18 9.25 -16.40
C ILE A 268 22.93 10.39 -15.72
N ALA A 269 22.90 10.46 -14.40
CA ALA A 269 23.58 11.51 -13.65
C ALA A 269 25.10 11.53 -13.85
N ARG A 270 25.77 10.35 -13.93
CA ARG A 270 27.20 10.27 -14.21
C ARG A 270 27.55 10.76 -15.63
N ILE A 271 26.77 10.38 -16.65
CA ILE A 271 26.98 10.86 -18.03
C ILE A 271 26.83 12.38 -18.08
N MET A 272 25.85 12.95 -17.38
CA MET A 272 25.68 14.40 -17.31
C MET A 272 26.81 15.10 -16.57
N ALA A 273 27.34 14.48 -15.50
CA ALA A 273 28.48 15.01 -14.75
C ALA A 273 29.79 15.09 -15.64
N ASP A 274 29.91 14.21 -16.62
CA ASP A 274 30.98 14.27 -17.62
C ASP A 274 30.74 15.37 -18.67
N GLY A 275 29.74 16.23 -18.52
CA GLY A 275 29.38 17.28 -19.47
C GLY A 275 28.71 16.79 -20.75
N LYS A 276 28.31 15.52 -20.82
CA LYS A 276 27.66 14.94 -22.00
C LYS A 276 26.15 15.09 -21.91
N PRO A 277 25.47 15.59 -22.94
CA PRO A 277 24.02 15.67 -22.95
C PRO A 277 23.39 14.27 -23.00
N VAL A 278 22.35 14.04 -22.17
CA VAL A 278 21.57 12.82 -22.21
C VAL A 278 20.19 13.15 -22.73
N SER A 279 19.72 12.41 -23.73
CA SER A 279 18.35 12.51 -24.24
C SER A 279 17.54 11.31 -23.80
N LEU A 280 16.32 11.57 -23.32
CA LEU A 280 15.39 10.58 -22.83
C LEU A 280 14.07 10.63 -23.60
N GLU A 281 13.40 9.49 -23.66
CA GLU A 281 12.02 9.36 -24.16
C GLU A 281 11.15 8.67 -23.13
N PHE A 282 9.91 9.17 -22.96
CA PHE A 282 8.89 8.52 -22.16
C PHE A 282 7.55 8.49 -22.90
N ASP A 283 6.85 7.34 -22.86
CA ASP A 283 5.43 7.19 -23.24
C ASP A 283 4.68 6.65 -22.01
N ILE A 284 3.93 7.53 -21.36
CA ILE A 284 3.19 7.23 -20.12
C ILE A 284 1.71 7.49 -20.37
N ARG A 285 0.89 6.45 -20.23
CA ARG A 285 -0.56 6.53 -20.41
C ARG A 285 -1.26 6.28 -19.10
N ASN A 286 -1.65 7.37 -18.47
CA ASN A 286 -2.43 7.38 -17.25
C ASN A 286 -3.85 7.81 -17.54
N ARG A 287 -4.80 7.26 -16.81
CA ARG A 287 -6.20 7.63 -16.91
C ARG A 287 -6.79 7.88 -15.52
N THR A 288 -7.43 9.02 -15.37
CA THR A 288 -8.25 9.35 -14.21
C THR A 288 -9.62 8.70 -14.36
N ILE A 289 -10.16 8.14 -13.28
CA ILE A 289 -11.43 7.43 -13.21
C ILE A 289 -12.37 8.26 -12.33
N PRO A 290 -13.24 9.11 -12.90
CA PRO A 290 -14.14 9.95 -12.12
C PRO A 290 -15.06 9.16 -11.18
N GLU A 291 -15.52 7.99 -11.62
CA GLU A 291 -16.39 7.09 -10.85
C GLU A 291 -15.69 6.51 -9.61
N GLY A 292 -14.36 6.57 -9.57
CA GLY A 292 -13.55 6.12 -8.45
C GLY A 292 -13.70 6.96 -7.18
N THR A 293 -14.45 8.08 -7.22
CA THR A 293 -14.83 8.83 -6.02
C THR A 293 -15.68 8.00 -5.06
N THR A 294 -16.44 7.03 -5.57
CA THR A 294 -17.07 5.99 -4.76
C THR A 294 -16.17 4.76 -4.75
N SER A 295 -15.65 4.39 -3.60
CA SER A 295 -14.96 3.14 -3.36
C SER A 295 -15.83 2.16 -2.59
N TYR A 296 -15.36 0.94 -2.36
CA TYR A 296 -16.20 -0.12 -1.80
C TYR A 296 -15.41 -0.95 -0.79
N ASN A 297 -16.02 -1.20 0.37
CA ASN A 297 -15.62 -2.31 1.23
C ASN A 297 -16.35 -3.58 0.76
N THR A 298 -15.70 -4.73 0.88
CA THR A 298 -16.32 -6.02 0.55
C THR A 298 -16.69 -6.71 1.86
N ILE A 299 -17.96 -6.97 2.06
CA ILE A 299 -18.51 -7.54 3.29
C ILE A 299 -19.07 -8.94 3.01
N GLY A 300 -18.80 -9.88 3.91
CA GLY A 300 -19.43 -11.21 3.91
C GLY A 300 -19.76 -11.66 5.33
N GLU A 301 -20.87 -12.42 5.52
CA GLU A 301 -21.35 -12.77 6.84
C GLU A 301 -21.82 -14.22 6.94
N ILE A 302 -21.61 -14.79 8.13
CA ILE A 302 -22.39 -15.92 8.67
C ILE A 302 -23.29 -15.35 9.76
N THR A 303 -24.59 -15.43 9.56
CA THR A 303 -25.59 -14.94 10.54
C THR A 303 -25.53 -15.76 11.81
N GLY A 304 -25.53 -15.08 12.95
CA GLY A 304 -25.60 -15.70 14.28
C GLY A 304 -26.94 -16.34 14.58
N THR A 305 -27.01 -17.12 15.66
CA THR A 305 -28.26 -17.77 16.11
C THR A 305 -28.96 -16.92 17.17
N ASP A 306 -28.66 -17.14 18.45
CA ASP A 306 -29.34 -16.50 19.60
C ASP A 306 -28.77 -15.12 19.98
N LYS A 307 -27.64 -14.73 19.37
CA LYS A 307 -26.98 -13.45 19.57
C LYS A 307 -26.59 -12.81 18.20
N ALA A 308 -27.49 -12.90 17.24
CA ALA A 308 -27.24 -12.45 15.87
C ALA A 308 -26.89 -10.95 15.77
N ASP A 309 -27.35 -10.13 16.70
CA ASP A 309 -27.08 -8.68 16.76
C ASP A 309 -25.65 -8.36 17.25
N GLU A 310 -24.97 -9.30 17.90
CA GLU A 310 -23.58 -9.16 18.29
C GLU A 310 -22.69 -9.63 17.12
N VAL A 311 -21.75 -8.78 16.67
CA VAL A 311 -20.88 -9.06 15.52
C VAL A 311 -19.46 -9.32 15.97
N ILE A 312 -18.87 -10.41 15.47
CA ILE A 312 -17.42 -10.66 15.52
C ILE A 312 -16.88 -10.37 14.14
N MET A 313 -15.98 -9.38 14.04
CA MET A 313 -15.42 -8.94 12.77
C MET A 313 -14.01 -9.45 12.57
N LEU A 314 -13.73 -9.97 11.37
CA LEU A 314 -12.42 -10.35 10.84
C LEU A 314 -12.17 -9.50 9.62
N GLY A 315 -10.94 -9.06 9.37
CA GLY A 315 -10.73 -8.28 8.17
C GLY A 315 -9.27 -8.00 7.83
N GLY A 316 -9.11 -7.40 6.68
CA GLY A 316 -7.89 -6.88 6.12
C GLY A 316 -8.22 -5.88 5.03
N HIS A 317 -7.28 -5.04 4.64
CA HIS A 317 -7.56 -4.15 3.51
C HIS A 317 -7.30 -4.85 2.17
N LEU A 318 -8.22 -4.64 1.23
CA LEU A 318 -8.16 -5.24 -0.11
C LEU A 318 -7.38 -4.38 -1.09
N ASP A 319 -7.36 -3.07 -0.86
CA ASP A 319 -6.59 -2.15 -1.68
C ASP A 319 -5.08 -2.40 -1.56
N SER A 320 -4.35 -1.95 -2.57
CA SER A 320 -2.90 -1.99 -2.64
C SER A 320 -2.39 -0.84 -3.50
N TRP A 321 -1.10 -0.53 -3.42
CA TRP A 321 -0.48 0.37 -4.38
C TRP A 321 -0.44 -0.23 -5.79
N HIS A 322 -0.44 0.66 -6.78
CA HIS A 322 -0.53 0.33 -8.22
C HIS A 322 0.75 -0.26 -8.82
N ALA A 323 1.90 -0.07 -8.17
CA ALA A 323 3.20 -0.53 -8.68
C ALA A 323 3.56 -1.97 -8.29
N ALA A 324 2.64 -2.66 -7.59
CA ALA A 324 2.82 -4.05 -7.18
C ALA A 324 1.47 -4.77 -7.07
N THR A 325 1.49 -6.10 -7.05
CA THR A 325 0.28 -6.91 -6.93
C THR A 325 -0.34 -6.89 -5.53
N GLY A 326 0.34 -6.33 -4.53
CA GLY A 326 -0.14 -6.27 -3.14
C GLY A 326 -0.35 -7.66 -2.53
N ALA A 327 0.54 -8.62 -2.82
CA ALA A 327 0.40 -9.99 -2.32
C ALA A 327 0.54 -10.06 -0.79
N THR A 328 1.63 -9.48 -0.26
CA THR A 328 1.88 -9.43 1.19
C THR A 328 1.05 -8.34 1.85
N ASP A 329 0.87 -7.21 1.17
CA ASP A 329 0.17 -6.02 1.63
C ASP A 329 -0.96 -5.64 0.66
N ASN A 330 -2.23 -6.12 0.86
CA ASN A 330 -2.56 -7.05 1.93
C ASN A 330 -3.50 -8.18 1.43
N ALA A 331 -3.29 -8.68 0.19
CA ALA A 331 -4.13 -9.75 -0.36
C ALA A 331 -4.07 -11.05 0.47
N VAL A 332 -2.90 -11.37 1.07
CA VAL A 332 -2.77 -12.57 1.91
C VAL A 332 -3.61 -12.44 3.19
N GLY A 333 -3.66 -11.26 3.80
CA GLY A 333 -4.54 -11.00 4.95
C GLY A 333 -6.01 -11.20 4.58
N CYS A 334 -6.44 -10.64 3.46
CA CYS A 334 -7.80 -10.85 2.94
C CYS A 334 -8.10 -12.33 2.68
N ALA A 335 -7.17 -13.05 2.02
CA ALA A 335 -7.34 -14.47 1.73
C ALA A 335 -7.46 -15.32 3.00
N ILE A 336 -6.69 -15.01 4.04
CA ILE A 336 -6.75 -15.70 5.34
C ILE A 336 -8.10 -15.45 6.03
N MET A 337 -8.58 -14.21 6.04
CA MET A 337 -9.86 -13.87 6.68
C MET A 337 -11.06 -14.50 5.95
N MET A 338 -11.05 -14.49 4.63
CA MET A 338 -12.05 -15.20 3.82
C MET A 338 -12.03 -16.70 4.09
N GLU A 339 -10.83 -17.31 4.15
CA GLU A 339 -10.64 -18.73 4.42
C GLU A 339 -11.13 -19.14 5.82
N ALA A 340 -10.85 -18.31 6.84
CA ALA A 340 -11.30 -18.60 8.19
C ALA A 340 -12.83 -18.79 8.26
N VAL A 341 -13.58 -17.91 7.60
CA VAL A 341 -15.04 -18.00 7.57
C VAL A 341 -15.52 -19.09 6.61
N ARG A 342 -14.80 -19.32 5.47
CA ARG A 342 -15.09 -20.45 4.59
C ARG A 342 -15.03 -21.79 5.34
N ILE A 343 -14.03 -22.01 6.15
CA ILE A 343 -13.87 -23.23 6.96
C ILE A 343 -15.09 -23.44 7.87
N LEU A 344 -15.54 -22.37 8.56
CA LEU A 344 -16.71 -22.46 9.43
C LEU A 344 -17.98 -22.85 8.65
N LYS A 345 -18.16 -22.30 7.44
CA LYS A 345 -19.29 -22.68 6.57
C LYS A 345 -19.16 -24.12 6.07
N ALA A 346 -17.98 -24.54 5.63
CA ALA A 346 -17.73 -25.92 5.17
C ALA A 346 -18.04 -26.96 6.27
N LEU A 347 -17.78 -26.62 7.52
CA LEU A 347 -18.06 -27.46 8.68
C LEU A 347 -19.48 -27.28 9.23
N ASN A 348 -20.31 -26.45 8.57
CA ASN A 348 -21.68 -26.14 9.00
C ASN A 348 -21.77 -25.64 10.46
N VAL A 349 -20.75 -24.87 10.91
CA VAL A 349 -20.74 -24.26 12.22
C VAL A 349 -21.88 -23.25 12.32
N LYS A 350 -22.63 -23.33 13.43
CA LYS A 350 -23.73 -22.39 13.75
C LYS A 350 -23.27 -21.47 14.88
N PRO A 351 -22.66 -20.32 14.57
CA PRO A 351 -22.18 -19.41 15.59
C PRO A 351 -23.34 -18.76 16.34
N ARG A 352 -23.14 -18.44 17.61
CA ARG A 352 -24.14 -17.66 18.37
C ARG A 352 -24.21 -16.22 17.88
N ARG A 353 -23.03 -15.63 17.59
CA ARG A 353 -22.86 -14.26 17.08
C ARG A 353 -22.69 -14.26 15.59
N THR A 354 -23.09 -13.20 14.94
CA THR A 354 -22.77 -12.98 13.52
C THR A 354 -21.27 -12.86 13.35
N ILE A 355 -20.71 -13.61 12.40
CA ILE A 355 -19.29 -13.51 12.02
C ILE A 355 -19.21 -12.77 10.68
N ARG A 356 -18.53 -11.62 10.68
CA ARG A 356 -18.39 -10.75 9.53
C ARG A 356 -16.92 -10.73 9.04
N VAL A 357 -16.74 -10.96 7.75
CA VAL A 357 -15.50 -10.62 7.06
C VAL A 357 -15.67 -9.25 6.42
N ALA A 358 -14.73 -8.35 6.67
CA ALA A 358 -14.65 -7.04 6.03
C ALA A 358 -13.30 -6.90 5.32
N LEU A 359 -13.34 -6.71 3.99
CA LEU A 359 -12.17 -6.41 3.19
C LEU A 359 -12.28 -4.92 2.84
N TRP A 360 -11.52 -4.11 3.56
CA TRP A 360 -11.60 -2.66 3.47
C TRP A 360 -10.86 -2.12 2.25
N SER A 361 -11.15 -0.87 1.90
CA SER A 361 -10.39 -0.12 0.90
C SER A 361 -10.01 1.26 1.43
N GLY A 362 -8.93 1.85 0.90
CA GLY A 362 -8.43 3.17 1.30
C GLY A 362 -7.39 3.16 2.41
N GLU A 363 -6.95 2.00 2.89
CA GLU A 363 -5.91 1.91 3.91
C GLU A 363 -4.60 2.52 3.42
N GLU A 364 -4.19 2.18 2.21
CA GLU A 364 -2.95 2.65 1.58
C GLU A 364 -2.90 4.17 1.38
N GLN A 365 -4.04 4.84 1.38
CA GLN A 365 -4.14 6.29 1.32
C GLN A 365 -4.31 6.93 2.70
N GLY A 366 -4.21 6.15 3.78
CA GLY A 366 -4.34 6.61 5.15
C GLY A 366 -5.76 7.06 5.50
N VAL A 367 -6.77 6.59 4.79
CA VAL A 367 -8.17 6.86 5.13
C VAL A 367 -8.51 6.06 6.37
N GLN A 368 -8.62 6.75 7.50
CA GLN A 368 -9.12 6.14 8.73
C GLN A 368 -10.59 5.81 8.51
N LEU A 369 -10.91 4.52 8.63
CA LEU A 369 -12.29 4.05 8.63
C LEU A 369 -13.04 4.82 9.73
N LYS A 370 -13.99 5.66 9.32
CA LYS A 370 -15.04 6.11 10.23
C LYS A 370 -16.00 4.92 10.36
N VAL A 371 -15.78 4.13 11.42
CA VAL A 371 -16.69 3.07 11.86
C VAL A 371 -17.88 3.72 12.52
#